data_780377c2503d1b16478ea091efe6dfc0
#
_entry.id   780377c2503d1b16478ea091efe6dfc0
#
_cell.length_a   1.000
_cell.length_b   1.000
_cell.length_c   1.000
_cell.angle_alpha   90.00
_cell.angle_beta   90.00
_cell.angle_gamma   90.00
#
_symmetry.space_group_name_H-M   'P 1'
#
loop_
_entity.id
_entity.type
_entity.pdbx_description
1 polymer ?
#
loop_
_entity_poly.entity_id
_entity_poly.type
_entity_poly.pdbx_seq_one_letter_code
_entity_poly.pdbx_strand_id
1 'polypeptide(L)'
;VAAASLELTIERMGHGGVGIGTADDGRVVFVGSTYPGDRVQVQVTKEKKSFIAGEIAEIIAPSDYRTSPRCPAAAAGAGCCDFSTLDYAQEAELKRSVLLDQLQRIGKLDTTQLPEVATVDLAPQKGWRTRVRFGVDDNGRAGLRKKNSHELVTDHACIQLVDGLADNIVGTDARRFRPGSEVIVAMDSTGTRHVVESRKSGRGKRTEKIEKVVEGSGTVTETVDGKTFHFPVTAFWQAHIGAPQQYSRMITDWLSGTQRTDGGTGWDLYGGVGLFIPAIARALQPQDPSASVIHSVDTSAAAMEQTQPALTGLGVEMHKMQVEKAVAQLDSPDAVVLDPPRKGAGARVIEQVAQANPQRIVHIGCDPATCARDLRSWVENGYRVEKLTLVNAFPGTHHFEVLALLEKPISSE
;
A
#
# COMPACT_ATOMS: atom_id res chain seq x y z
N VAL A 1 -13.72 -39.32 -4.46
CA VAL A 1 -13.87 -38.67 -5.76
C VAL A 1 -12.54 -38.04 -6.08
N ALA A 2 -11.86 -38.48 -7.16
CA ALA A 2 -10.64 -37.81 -7.62
C ALA A 2 -11.01 -36.37 -7.90
N ALA A 3 -10.28 -35.42 -7.31
CA ALA A 3 -10.52 -34.01 -7.55
C ALA A 3 -10.24 -33.72 -9.05
N ALA A 4 -11.12 -32.98 -9.71
CA ALA A 4 -10.98 -32.68 -11.12
C ALA A 4 -9.67 -31.92 -11.36
N SER A 5 -8.92 -32.32 -12.38
CA SER A 5 -7.71 -31.64 -12.79
C SER A 5 -7.82 -31.23 -14.25
N LEU A 6 -7.20 -30.12 -14.60
CA LEU A 6 -7.17 -29.62 -15.97
C LEU A 6 -5.80 -29.07 -16.32
N GLU A 7 -5.40 -29.21 -17.58
CA GLU A 7 -4.20 -28.58 -18.13
C GLU A 7 -4.60 -27.29 -18.81
N LEU A 8 -3.82 -26.20 -18.58
CA LEU A 8 -4.03 -24.93 -19.29
C LEU A 8 -2.75 -24.11 -19.37
N THR A 9 -2.77 -23.17 -20.27
CA THR A 9 -1.74 -22.11 -20.37
C THR A 9 -2.27 -20.83 -19.70
N ILE A 10 -1.42 -20.20 -18.90
CA ILE A 10 -1.73 -18.92 -18.28
C ILE A 10 -1.55 -17.81 -19.32
N GLU A 11 -2.60 -17.05 -19.57
CA GLU A 11 -2.66 -16.02 -20.61
C GLU A 11 -2.25 -14.64 -20.07
N ARG A 12 -2.65 -14.32 -18.84
CA ARG A 12 -2.42 -13.01 -18.21
C ARG A 12 -2.43 -13.09 -16.70
N MET A 13 -1.94 -12.03 -16.06
CA MET A 13 -2.07 -11.82 -14.61
C MET A 13 -3.37 -11.09 -14.29
N GLY A 14 -4.04 -11.53 -13.24
CA GLY A 14 -5.20 -10.85 -12.67
C GLY A 14 -4.88 -10.07 -11.40
N HIS A 15 -5.84 -9.28 -10.98
CA HIS A 15 -5.80 -8.60 -9.69
C HIS A 15 -5.62 -9.62 -8.54
N GLY A 16 -4.80 -9.27 -7.55
CA GLY A 16 -4.46 -10.17 -6.43
C GLY A 16 -3.35 -11.19 -6.74
N GLY A 17 -2.63 -11.03 -7.86
CA GLY A 17 -1.46 -11.86 -8.18
C GLY A 17 -1.81 -13.29 -8.59
N VAL A 18 -2.98 -13.48 -9.20
CA VAL A 18 -3.41 -14.77 -9.72
C VAL A 18 -3.25 -14.82 -11.23
N GLY A 19 -2.68 -15.90 -11.75
CA GLY A 19 -2.67 -16.15 -13.19
C GLY A 19 -4.07 -16.51 -13.69
N ILE A 20 -4.38 -16.12 -14.89
CA ILE A 20 -5.67 -16.33 -15.56
C ILE A 20 -5.43 -17.06 -16.86
N GLY A 21 -6.14 -18.15 -17.06
CA GLY A 21 -6.26 -18.87 -18.32
C GLY A 21 -7.71 -19.21 -18.61
N THR A 22 -7.94 -19.92 -19.72
CA THR A 22 -9.28 -20.31 -20.16
C THR A 22 -9.35 -21.84 -20.29
N ALA A 23 -10.36 -22.45 -19.69
CA ALA A 23 -10.63 -23.88 -19.84
C ALA A 23 -11.28 -24.18 -21.20
N ASP A 24 -11.26 -25.45 -21.65
CA ASP A 24 -11.84 -25.89 -22.93
C ASP A 24 -13.32 -25.55 -23.09
N ASP A 25 -14.06 -25.44 -21.99
CA ASP A 25 -15.47 -25.04 -21.98
C ASP A 25 -15.71 -23.53 -22.00
N GLY A 26 -14.63 -22.74 -22.11
CA GLY A 26 -14.66 -21.27 -22.19
C GLY A 26 -14.71 -20.57 -20.83
N ARG A 27 -14.72 -21.29 -19.71
CA ARG A 27 -14.68 -20.65 -18.39
C ARG A 27 -13.30 -20.14 -18.04
N VAL A 28 -13.28 -18.99 -17.35
CA VAL A 28 -12.06 -18.41 -16.82
C VAL A 28 -11.54 -19.26 -15.66
N VAL A 29 -10.24 -19.52 -15.64
CA VAL A 29 -9.55 -20.28 -14.57
C VAL A 29 -8.56 -19.38 -13.87
N PHE A 30 -8.69 -19.31 -12.54
CA PHE A 30 -7.78 -18.55 -11.67
C PHE A 30 -6.82 -19.50 -10.96
N VAL A 31 -5.52 -19.29 -11.12
CA VAL A 31 -4.47 -20.14 -10.52
C VAL A 31 -3.45 -19.27 -9.80
N GLY A 32 -3.31 -19.47 -8.49
CA GLY A 32 -2.33 -18.71 -7.69
C GLY A 32 -0.88 -19.11 -8.03
N SER A 33 0.05 -18.17 -7.89
CA SER A 33 1.49 -18.41 -8.09
C SER A 33 1.86 -18.87 -9.50
N THR A 34 1.09 -18.45 -10.51
CA THR A 34 1.35 -18.67 -11.94
C THR A 34 1.51 -17.36 -12.67
N TYR A 35 2.24 -17.41 -13.79
CA TYR A 35 2.60 -16.23 -14.60
C TYR A 35 2.24 -16.45 -16.07
N PRO A 36 2.02 -15.39 -16.85
CA PRO A 36 1.73 -15.52 -18.27
C PRO A 36 2.76 -16.39 -18.99
N GLY A 37 2.29 -17.32 -19.82
CA GLY A 37 3.11 -18.28 -20.52
C GLY A 37 3.39 -19.59 -19.74
N ASP A 38 3.09 -19.67 -18.45
CA ASP A 38 3.13 -20.96 -17.75
C ASP A 38 2.12 -21.94 -18.35
N ARG A 39 2.56 -23.16 -18.63
CA ARG A 39 1.67 -24.30 -18.89
C ARG A 39 1.65 -25.18 -17.66
N VAL A 40 0.47 -25.36 -17.08
CA VAL A 40 0.31 -25.99 -15.78
C VAL A 40 -0.79 -27.04 -15.76
N GLN A 41 -0.57 -28.08 -14.95
CA GLN A 41 -1.62 -28.96 -14.47
C GLN A 41 -2.23 -28.35 -13.21
N VAL A 42 -3.53 -28.09 -13.23
CA VAL A 42 -4.26 -27.41 -12.16
C VAL A 42 -5.14 -28.42 -11.42
N GLN A 43 -5.02 -28.45 -10.10
CA GLN A 43 -5.96 -29.13 -9.21
C GLN A 43 -7.10 -28.18 -8.90
N VAL A 44 -8.32 -28.52 -9.32
CA VAL A 44 -9.51 -27.69 -9.09
C VAL A 44 -9.86 -27.66 -7.61
N THR A 45 -9.91 -26.47 -7.01
CA THR A 45 -10.30 -26.26 -5.61
C THR A 45 -11.70 -25.67 -5.47
N LYS A 46 -12.17 -24.96 -6.52
CA LYS A 46 -13.50 -24.35 -6.55
C LYS A 46 -14.01 -24.29 -7.99
N GLU A 47 -15.25 -24.69 -8.17
CA GLU A 47 -15.93 -24.65 -9.47
C GLU A 47 -17.25 -23.89 -9.36
N LYS A 48 -17.47 -22.95 -10.27
CA LYS A 48 -18.69 -22.16 -10.43
C LYS A 48 -19.14 -22.17 -11.89
N LYS A 49 -20.37 -21.75 -12.15
CA LYS A 49 -20.89 -21.64 -13.53
C LYS A 49 -20.06 -20.72 -14.41
N SER A 50 -19.49 -19.64 -13.86
CA SER A 50 -18.77 -18.60 -14.59
C SER A 50 -17.24 -18.69 -14.47
N PHE A 51 -16.70 -19.43 -13.54
CA PHE A 51 -15.26 -19.56 -13.33
C PHE A 51 -14.84 -20.81 -12.58
N ILE A 52 -13.57 -21.16 -12.72
CA ILE A 52 -12.89 -22.21 -11.97
C ILE A 52 -11.75 -21.54 -11.17
N ALA A 53 -11.46 -22.03 -9.97
CA ALA A 53 -10.24 -21.69 -9.25
C ALA A 53 -9.51 -22.97 -8.86
N GLY A 54 -8.19 -22.94 -8.89
CA GLY A 54 -7.37 -24.09 -8.59
C GLY A 54 -5.98 -23.72 -8.11
N GLU A 55 -5.24 -24.74 -7.75
CA GLU A 55 -3.85 -24.68 -7.33
C GLU A 55 -2.98 -25.45 -8.31
N ILE A 56 -1.69 -25.10 -8.37
CA ILE A 56 -0.73 -25.80 -9.23
C ILE A 56 -0.53 -27.22 -8.69
N ALA A 57 -0.87 -28.23 -9.50
CA ALA A 57 -0.46 -29.60 -9.24
C ALA A 57 0.95 -29.85 -9.81
N GLU A 58 1.21 -29.34 -11.03
CA GLU A 58 2.49 -29.46 -11.71
C GLU A 58 2.70 -28.28 -12.67
N ILE A 59 3.95 -27.84 -12.84
CA ILE A 59 4.35 -26.91 -13.89
C ILE A 59 4.90 -27.73 -15.03
N ILE A 60 4.12 -27.87 -16.11
CA ILE A 60 4.47 -28.66 -17.28
C ILE A 60 5.56 -27.95 -18.09
N ALA A 61 5.40 -26.63 -18.28
CA ALA A 61 6.40 -25.78 -18.89
C ALA A 61 6.41 -24.41 -18.21
N PRO A 62 7.54 -24.01 -17.59
CA PRO A 62 7.64 -22.69 -16.95
C PRO A 62 7.73 -21.58 -17.99
N SER A 63 7.15 -20.41 -17.66
CA SER A 63 7.34 -19.19 -18.44
C SER A 63 8.67 -18.53 -18.14
N ASP A 64 9.09 -17.57 -19.03
CA ASP A 64 10.29 -16.75 -18.84
C ASP A 64 10.18 -15.77 -17.64
N TYR A 65 8.99 -15.59 -17.07
CA TYR A 65 8.80 -14.83 -15.85
C TYR A 65 9.32 -15.54 -14.60
N ARG A 66 9.52 -16.87 -14.65
CA ARG A 66 9.86 -17.65 -13.46
C ARG A 66 11.33 -17.58 -13.09
N THR A 67 11.56 -17.54 -11.79
CA THR A 67 12.87 -17.77 -11.17
C THR A 67 12.77 -18.77 -10.03
N SER A 68 13.90 -19.18 -9.46
CA SER A 68 13.92 -20.01 -8.26
C SER A 68 13.27 -19.30 -7.07
N PRO A 69 12.60 -20.03 -6.17
CA PRO A 69 12.00 -19.44 -4.96
C PRO A 69 13.03 -18.67 -4.15
N ARG A 70 12.76 -17.39 -3.88
CA ARG A 70 13.71 -16.48 -3.22
C ARG A 70 13.50 -16.37 -1.72
N CYS A 71 12.25 -16.52 -1.25
CA CYS A 71 11.89 -16.31 0.14
C CYS A 71 11.68 -17.63 0.89
N PRO A 72 12.53 -17.99 1.88
CA PRO A 72 12.35 -19.22 2.66
C PRO A 72 11.02 -19.25 3.42
N ALA A 73 10.56 -18.12 3.96
CA ALA A 73 9.26 -18.06 4.63
C ALA A 73 8.09 -18.36 3.66
N ALA A 74 8.14 -17.82 2.43
CA ALA A 74 7.13 -18.12 1.41
C ALA A 74 7.19 -19.58 0.95
N ALA A 75 8.39 -20.15 0.81
CA ALA A 75 8.57 -21.56 0.49
C ALA A 75 7.99 -22.48 1.60
N ALA A 76 8.01 -22.01 2.87
CA ALA A 76 7.35 -22.68 3.99
C ALA A 76 5.83 -22.37 4.08
N GLY A 77 5.27 -21.66 3.12
CA GLY A 77 3.84 -21.37 3.02
C GLY A 77 3.39 -20.02 3.57
N ALA A 78 4.30 -19.15 4.02
CA ALA A 78 3.93 -17.81 4.46
C ALA A 78 3.38 -16.96 3.29
N GLY A 79 2.36 -16.15 3.57
CA GLY A 79 1.73 -15.25 2.60
C GLY A 79 2.47 -13.91 2.38
N CYS A 80 3.78 -13.85 2.66
CA CYS A 80 4.54 -12.60 2.63
C CYS A 80 5.08 -12.24 1.23
N CYS A 81 5.40 -13.21 0.40
CA CYS A 81 6.05 -13.07 -0.90
C CYS A 81 5.34 -13.94 -1.94
N ASP A 82 4.15 -13.56 -2.33
CA ASP A 82 3.38 -14.29 -3.34
C ASP A 82 4.00 -14.26 -4.75
N PHE A 83 4.93 -13.33 -4.99
CA PHE A 83 5.81 -13.28 -6.17
C PHE A 83 7.23 -13.81 -5.90
N SER A 84 7.39 -14.71 -4.93
CA SER A 84 8.71 -15.30 -4.59
C SER A 84 9.40 -16.00 -5.76
N THR A 85 8.64 -16.47 -6.74
CA THR A 85 9.12 -17.18 -7.94
C THR A 85 9.04 -16.35 -9.22
N LEU A 86 8.72 -15.06 -9.13
CA LEU A 86 8.72 -14.11 -10.25
C LEU A 86 10.06 -13.39 -10.33
N ASP A 87 10.64 -13.25 -11.51
CA ASP A 87 11.83 -12.43 -11.70
C ASP A 87 11.50 -10.95 -11.41
N TYR A 88 12.32 -10.29 -10.59
CA TYR A 88 12.17 -8.86 -10.28
C TYR A 88 12.19 -7.97 -11.52
N ALA A 89 12.99 -8.31 -12.54
CA ALA A 89 13.07 -7.54 -13.78
C ALA A 89 11.75 -7.48 -14.55
N GLN A 90 10.87 -8.48 -14.34
CA GLN A 90 9.56 -8.59 -15.00
C GLN A 90 8.41 -8.07 -14.15
N GLU A 91 8.66 -7.81 -12.86
CA GLU A 91 7.60 -7.58 -11.88
C GLU A 91 6.81 -6.29 -12.15
N ALA A 92 7.51 -5.19 -12.45
CA ALA A 92 6.89 -3.90 -12.66
C ALA A 92 5.98 -3.87 -13.90
N GLU A 93 6.43 -4.48 -15.00
CA GLU A 93 5.63 -4.57 -16.23
C GLU A 93 4.39 -5.47 -16.03
N LEU A 94 4.55 -6.56 -15.31
CA LEU A 94 3.42 -7.43 -14.97
C LEU A 94 2.36 -6.69 -14.12
N LYS A 95 2.81 -5.92 -13.11
CA LYS A 95 1.93 -5.07 -12.30
C LYS A 95 1.27 -3.97 -13.14
N ARG A 96 2.01 -3.37 -14.09
CA ARG A 96 1.48 -2.37 -15.02
C ARG A 96 0.36 -2.96 -15.88
N SER A 97 0.51 -4.17 -16.38
CA SER A 97 -0.53 -4.85 -17.16
C SER A 97 -1.80 -5.07 -16.33
N VAL A 98 -1.67 -5.42 -15.04
CA VAL A 98 -2.80 -5.54 -14.11
C VAL A 98 -3.48 -4.19 -13.89
N LEU A 99 -2.72 -3.11 -13.70
CA LEU A 99 -3.29 -1.78 -13.55
C LEU A 99 -4.12 -1.37 -14.76
N LEU A 100 -3.58 -1.53 -15.97
CA LEU A 100 -4.26 -1.21 -17.22
C LEU A 100 -5.58 -2.02 -17.38
N ASP A 101 -5.55 -3.31 -17.07
CA ASP A 101 -6.77 -4.16 -17.06
C ASP A 101 -7.83 -3.62 -16.08
N GLN A 102 -7.41 -3.17 -14.88
CA GLN A 102 -8.34 -2.62 -13.89
C GLN A 102 -8.89 -1.24 -14.30
N LEU A 103 -8.07 -0.37 -14.86
CA LEU A 103 -8.51 0.94 -15.38
C LEU A 103 -9.59 0.76 -16.47
N GLN A 104 -9.37 -0.18 -17.38
CA GLN A 104 -10.32 -0.46 -18.46
C GLN A 104 -11.58 -1.17 -17.97
N ARG A 105 -11.43 -2.27 -17.20
CA ARG A 105 -12.57 -3.16 -16.86
C ARG A 105 -13.38 -2.65 -15.68
N ILE A 106 -12.74 -2.12 -14.66
CA ILE A 106 -13.39 -1.65 -13.43
C ILE A 106 -13.62 -0.15 -13.50
N GLY A 107 -12.60 0.61 -13.87
CA GLY A 107 -12.68 2.06 -14.05
C GLY A 107 -13.54 2.46 -15.23
N LYS A 108 -13.74 1.58 -16.23
CA LYS A 108 -14.42 1.93 -17.50
C LYS A 108 -13.79 3.13 -18.20
N LEU A 109 -12.48 3.32 -17.97
CA LEU A 109 -11.71 4.39 -18.55
C LEU A 109 -11.16 3.93 -19.92
N ASP A 110 -11.19 4.81 -20.88
CA ASP A 110 -10.50 4.61 -22.15
C ASP A 110 -9.00 4.84 -21.92
N THR A 111 -8.23 3.75 -21.84
CA THR A 111 -6.78 3.81 -21.56
C THR A 111 -6.00 4.52 -22.66
N THR A 112 -6.56 4.72 -23.85
CA THR A 112 -5.93 5.48 -24.93
C THR A 112 -6.01 7.01 -24.70
N GLN A 113 -6.92 7.44 -23.83
CA GLN A 113 -7.09 8.84 -23.43
C GLN A 113 -6.36 9.17 -22.11
N LEU A 114 -5.84 8.16 -21.42
CA LEU A 114 -5.03 8.35 -20.23
C LEU A 114 -3.57 8.65 -20.60
N PRO A 115 -2.81 9.35 -19.75
CA PRO A 115 -1.38 9.45 -19.92
C PRO A 115 -0.75 8.04 -19.85
N GLU A 116 0.41 7.88 -20.48
CA GLU A 116 1.19 6.67 -20.34
C GLU A 116 1.48 6.41 -18.85
N VAL A 117 1.29 5.15 -18.44
CA VAL A 117 1.59 4.73 -17.06
C VAL A 117 3.09 4.64 -16.89
N ALA A 118 3.68 5.62 -16.23
CA ALA A 118 5.07 5.56 -15.81
C ALA A 118 5.26 4.50 -14.72
N THR A 119 6.46 3.93 -14.63
CA THR A 119 6.79 2.94 -13.60
C THR A 119 8.00 3.39 -12.80
N VAL A 120 7.91 3.29 -11.48
CA VAL A 120 8.99 3.54 -10.55
C VAL A 120 9.22 2.28 -9.71
N ASP A 121 10.37 1.63 -9.90
CA ASP A 121 10.83 0.55 -9.04
C ASP A 121 11.59 1.14 -7.85
N LEU A 122 11.08 0.92 -6.63
CA LEU A 122 11.80 1.35 -5.44
C LEU A 122 12.94 0.38 -5.11
N ALA A 123 14.09 0.94 -4.83
CA ALA A 123 15.24 0.19 -4.31
C ALA A 123 15.31 0.31 -2.76
N PRO A 124 15.77 -0.76 -2.10
CA PRO A 124 16.17 -2.07 -2.60
C PRO A 124 14.97 -2.98 -2.90
N GLN A 125 15.12 -4.00 -3.76
CA GLN A 125 14.05 -4.96 -4.08
C GLN A 125 13.94 -6.11 -3.06
N LYS A 126 14.91 -6.26 -2.16
CA LYS A 126 14.91 -7.15 -0.99
C LYS A 126 15.42 -6.38 0.22
N GLY A 127 15.04 -6.78 1.44
CA GLY A 127 15.43 -6.05 2.64
C GLY A 127 14.90 -4.61 2.65
N TRP A 128 13.72 -4.40 2.11
CA TRP A 128 13.12 -3.08 1.97
C TRP A 128 12.11 -2.73 3.06
N ARG A 129 11.57 -3.77 3.74
CA ARG A 129 10.46 -3.64 4.66
C ARG A 129 10.94 -3.31 6.05
N THR A 130 10.66 -2.10 6.52
CA THR A 130 11.10 -1.58 7.81
C THR A 130 10.17 -1.93 8.96
N ARG A 131 8.97 -2.45 8.69
CA ARG A 131 7.97 -2.77 9.72
C ARG A 131 7.15 -4.00 9.39
N VAL A 132 6.84 -4.78 10.41
CA VAL A 132 6.11 -6.03 10.27
C VAL A 132 5.29 -6.32 11.52
N ARG A 133 4.21 -7.05 11.33
CA ARG A 133 3.37 -7.58 12.40
C ARG A 133 3.38 -9.11 12.31
N PHE A 134 3.89 -9.76 13.35
CA PHE A 134 3.87 -11.21 13.49
C PHE A 134 2.69 -11.65 14.35
N GLY A 135 2.09 -12.80 14.04
CA GLY A 135 1.21 -13.49 14.97
C GLY A 135 2.03 -14.30 15.98
N VAL A 136 1.42 -14.68 17.08
CA VAL A 136 2.05 -15.57 18.08
C VAL A 136 1.19 -16.83 18.24
N ASP A 137 1.81 -17.99 18.09
CA ASP A 137 1.17 -19.30 18.21
C ASP A 137 0.92 -19.70 19.68
N ASP A 138 0.30 -20.85 19.89
CA ASP A 138 -0.02 -21.38 21.22
C ASP A 138 1.24 -21.73 22.04
N ASN A 139 2.39 -21.92 21.39
CA ASN A 139 3.68 -22.17 22.03
C ASN A 139 4.48 -20.86 22.30
N GLY A 140 3.90 -19.70 22.02
CA GLY A 140 4.52 -18.40 22.19
C GLY A 140 5.54 -18.06 21.10
N ARG A 141 5.54 -18.72 19.95
CA ARG A 141 6.45 -18.47 18.82
C ARG A 141 5.83 -17.44 17.89
N ALA A 142 6.60 -16.40 17.59
CA ALA A 142 6.17 -15.39 16.61
C ALA A 142 6.46 -15.86 15.18
N GLY A 143 5.57 -15.52 14.25
CA GLY A 143 5.73 -15.89 12.85
C GLY A 143 4.79 -15.18 11.90
N LEU A 144 5.00 -15.41 10.61
CA LEU A 144 4.18 -14.92 9.53
C LEU A 144 3.01 -15.86 9.27
N ARG A 145 1.83 -15.30 8.99
CA ARG A 145 0.65 -16.11 8.64
C ARG A 145 0.86 -16.85 7.32
N LYS A 146 0.47 -18.12 7.29
CA LYS A 146 0.36 -18.85 6.02
C LYS A 146 -0.74 -18.24 5.15
N LYS A 147 -0.63 -18.42 3.85
CA LYS A 147 -1.60 -17.91 2.87
C LYS A 147 -3.00 -18.50 3.19
N ASN A 148 -3.99 -17.62 3.30
CA ASN A 148 -5.39 -18.00 3.59
C ASN A 148 -5.60 -18.83 4.87
N SER A 149 -4.70 -18.73 5.86
CA SER A 149 -4.73 -19.52 7.09
C SER A 149 -4.43 -18.67 8.32
N HIS A 150 -4.79 -19.18 9.49
CA HIS A 150 -4.37 -18.66 10.80
C HIS A 150 -3.06 -19.27 11.28
N GLU A 151 -2.61 -20.35 10.65
CA GLU A 151 -1.33 -21.00 10.98
C GLU A 151 -0.17 -20.05 10.69
N LEU A 152 0.93 -20.25 11.42
CA LEU A 152 2.12 -19.40 11.35
C LEU A 152 3.33 -20.19 10.84
N VAL A 153 4.16 -19.52 10.05
CA VAL A 153 5.53 -19.94 9.74
C VAL A 153 6.44 -19.23 10.74
N THR A 154 6.98 -19.99 11.68
CA THR A 154 7.72 -19.49 12.85
C THR A 154 9.24 -19.71 12.77
N ASP A 155 9.70 -20.49 11.76
CA ASP A 155 11.10 -20.90 11.64
C ASP A 155 11.89 -20.08 10.62
N HIS A 156 11.20 -19.34 9.74
CA HIS A 156 11.81 -18.61 8.65
C HIS A 156 11.34 -17.17 8.60
N ALA A 157 12.30 -16.23 8.58
CA ALA A 157 12.02 -14.83 8.32
C ALA A 157 11.82 -14.57 6.82
N CYS A 158 11.08 -13.50 6.49
CA CYS A 158 10.87 -13.06 5.13
C CYS A 158 12.06 -12.24 4.62
N ILE A 159 12.51 -12.47 3.39
CA ILE A 159 13.63 -11.72 2.77
C ILE A 159 13.32 -10.25 2.50
N GLN A 160 12.06 -9.85 2.57
CA GLN A 160 11.67 -8.44 2.42
C GLN A 160 12.04 -7.59 3.63
N LEU A 161 12.19 -8.20 4.82
CA LEU A 161 12.51 -7.49 6.05
C LEU A 161 13.94 -6.93 5.98
N VAL A 162 14.12 -5.68 6.42
CA VAL A 162 15.46 -5.11 6.59
C VAL A 162 16.27 -5.97 7.56
N ASP A 163 17.58 -5.95 7.41
CA ASP A 163 18.48 -6.75 8.24
C ASP A 163 18.25 -6.46 9.73
N GLY A 164 18.27 -7.50 10.53
CA GLY A 164 18.07 -7.41 11.98
C GLY A 164 16.61 -7.26 12.44
N LEU A 165 15.65 -6.96 11.55
CA LEU A 165 14.27 -6.70 11.97
C LEU A 165 13.60 -7.91 12.64
N ALA A 166 13.87 -9.12 12.18
CA ALA A 166 13.29 -10.36 12.71
C ALA A 166 14.20 -11.13 13.68
N ASP A 167 15.42 -10.60 13.98
CA ASP A 167 16.39 -11.28 14.83
C ASP A 167 15.82 -11.51 16.22
N ASN A 168 15.98 -12.75 16.72
CA ASN A 168 15.45 -13.19 18.02
C ASN A 168 13.90 -12.99 18.17
N ILE A 169 13.19 -12.81 17.06
CA ILE A 169 11.71 -12.75 17.01
C ILE A 169 11.17 -14.01 16.30
N VAL A 170 11.77 -14.37 15.17
CA VAL A 170 11.41 -15.56 14.36
C VAL A 170 12.59 -16.52 14.36
N GLY A 171 12.32 -17.81 14.52
CA GLY A 171 13.32 -18.88 14.55
C GLY A 171 13.12 -19.85 15.70
N THR A 172 13.86 -20.96 15.67
CA THR A 172 13.72 -22.06 16.64
C THR A 172 14.00 -21.61 18.07
N ASP A 173 15.08 -20.84 18.27
CA ASP A 173 15.57 -20.37 19.57
C ASP A 173 15.18 -18.92 19.87
N ALA A 174 14.26 -18.34 19.08
CA ALA A 174 13.81 -16.97 19.27
C ALA A 174 13.03 -16.80 20.58
N ARG A 175 12.95 -15.55 21.03
CA ARG A 175 12.16 -15.12 22.19
C ARG A 175 10.73 -15.64 22.11
N ARG A 176 10.18 -16.01 23.27
CA ARG A 176 8.76 -16.37 23.40
C ARG A 176 7.94 -15.14 23.80
N PHE A 177 6.75 -15.08 23.24
CA PHE A 177 5.75 -14.04 23.48
C PHE A 177 4.48 -14.69 24.05
N ARG A 178 3.53 -13.88 24.44
CA ARG A 178 2.26 -14.39 24.95
C ARG A 178 1.44 -15.03 23.83
N PRO A 179 0.97 -16.27 23.98
CA PRO A 179 0.10 -16.91 22.99
C PRO A 179 -1.10 -16.05 22.58
N GLY A 180 -1.38 -15.99 21.28
CA GLY A 180 -2.49 -15.22 20.71
C GLY A 180 -2.28 -13.70 20.68
N SER A 181 -1.11 -13.19 21.11
CA SER A 181 -0.74 -11.79 20.91
C SER A 181 -0.23 -11.53 19.48
N GLU A 182 0.02 -10.29 19.16
CA GLU A 182 0.75 -9.87 17.96
C GLU A 182 2.04 -9.17 18.38
N VAL A 183 3.10 -9.38 17.64
CA VAL A 183 4.39 -8.70 17.83
C VAL A 183 4.60 -7.74 16.69
N ILE A 184 4.63 -6.44 17.00
CA ILE A 184 4.87 -5.37 16.05
C ILE A 184 6.32 -4.97 16.16
N VAL A 185 7.04 -5.04 15.05
CA VAL A 185 8.46 -4.71 14.98
C VAL A 185 8.66 -3.64 13.92
N ALA A 186 9.42 -2.61 14.26
CA ALA A 186 9.86 -1.58 13.32
C ALA A 186 11.36 -1.28 13.53
N MET A 187 12.04 -1.03 12.42
CA MET A 187 13.37 -0.42 12.36
C MET A 187 13.18 0.99 11.86
N ASP A 188 13.56 1.97 12.63
CA ASP A 188 13.38 3.37 12.26
C ASP A 188 14.58 3.94 11.47
N SER A 189 14.46 5.19 11.02
CA SER A 189 15.50 5.86 10.21
C SER A 189 16.83 6.06 10.95
N THR A 190 16.86 5.92 12.28
CA THR A 190 18.09 5.96 13.08
C THR A 190 18.80 4.61 13.17
N GLY A 191 18.18 3.54 12.63
CA GLY A 191 18.63 2.16 12.80
C GLY A 191 18.24 1.55 14.15
N THR A 192 17.36 2.20 14.90
CA THR A 192 16.85 1.67 16.18
C THR A 192 15.67 0.74 15.91
N ARG A 193 15.76 -0.46 16.49
CA ARG A 193 14.66 -1.43 16.43
C ARG A 193 13.73 -1.25 17.63
N HIS A 194 12.44 -1.30 17.35
CA HIS A 194 11.37 -1.22 18.35
C HIS A 194 10.51 -2.47 18.27
N VAL A 195 10.24 -3.11 19.40
CA VAL A 195 9.39 -4.32 19.51
C VAL A 195 8.28 -4.05 20.52
N VAL A 196 7.05 -4.20 20.08
CA VAL A 196 5.85 -4.06 20.92
C VAL A 196 4.99 -5.30 20.81
N GLU A 197 4.70 -5.91 21.94
CA GLU A 197 3.73 -6.98 22.08
C GLU A 197 2.33 -6.36 22.30
N SER A 198 1.38 -6.68 21.41
CA SER A 198 0.02 -6.14 21.43
C SER A 198 -1.00 -7.26 21.57
N ARG A 199 -1.96 -7.08 22.47
CA ARG A 199 -3.05 -8.04 22.67
C ARG A 199 -4.37 -7.33 22.91
N LYS A 200 -5.47 -8.04 22.63
CA LYS A 200 -6.81 -7.59 22.99
C LYS A 200 -7.14 -8.08 24.40
N SER A 201 -7.64 -7.19 25.27
CA SER A 201 -8.14 -7.56 26.58
C SER A 201 -9.57 -8.11 26.44
N GLY A 202 -9.83 -9.28 27.05
CA GLY A 202 -11.15 -9.92 27.05
C GLY A 202 -12.09 -9.44 28.19
N ARG A 203 -11.88 -8.28 28.81
CA ARG A 203 -12.71 -7.80 29.91
C ARG A 203 -13.88 -6.93 29.41
N GLY A 204 -15.10 -7.46 29.53
CA GLY A 204 -16.35 -6.71 29.34
C GLY A 204 -16.74 -6.44 27.88
N LYS A 205 -17.72 -5.54 27.68
CA LYS A 205 -18.26 -5.14 26.37
C LYS A 205 -17.30 -4.30 25.51
N ARG A 206 -16.20 -3.80 26.07
CA ARG A 206 -15.16 -3.05 25.36
C ARG A 206 -13.88 -3.87 25.30
N THR A 207 -13.39 -4.10 24.10
CA THR A 207 -12.07 -4.71 23.86
C THR A 207 -11.02 -3.63 24.00
N GLU A 208 -10.23 -3.64 25.09
CA GLU A 208 -9.07 -2.76 25.22
C GLU A 208 -7.86 -3.38 24.55
N LYS A 209 -7.07 -2.57 23.86
CA LYS A 209 -5.78 -2.95 23.30
C LYS A 209 -4.71 -2.69 24.37
N ILE A 210 -4.03 -3.75 24.78
CA ILE A 210 -2.93 -3.67 25.74
C ILE A 210 -1.64 -3.83 24.94
N GLU A 211 -0.76 -2.83 25.06
CA GLU A 211 0.54 -2.82 24.41
C GLU A 211 1.66 -2.85 25.47
N LYS A 212 2.67 -3.67 25.23
CA LYS A 212 3.86 -3.80 26.07
C LYS A 212 5.08 -3.56 25.20
N VAL A 213 5.85 -2.53 25.50
CA VAL A 213 7.16 -2.31 24.87
C VAL A 213 8.11 -3.42 25.36
N VAL A 214 8.71 -4.14 24.44
CA VAL A 214 9.62 -5.27 24.68
C VAL A 214 11.06 -4.86 24.40
N GLU A 215 11.25 -3.97 23.39
CA GLU A 215 12.55 -3.46 22.97
C GLU A 215 12.39 -2.05 22.39
N GLY A 216 13.40 -1.19 22.56
CA GLY A 216 13.34 0.20 22.16
C GLY A 216 12.40 1.03 23.05
N SER A 217 12.03 2.22 22.57
CA SER A 217 11.13 3.13 23.29
C SER A 217 9.64 2.91 22.99
N GLY A 218 9.33 2.15 21.93
CA GLY A 218 7.95 2.05 21.39
C GLY A 218 7.53 3.25 20.54
N THR A 219 8.40 4.27 20.40
CA THR A 219 8.23 5.44 19.53
C THR A 219 9.33 5.42 18.49
N VAL A 220 8.96 5.41 17.23
CA VAL A 220 9.89 5.44 16.10
C VAL A 220 10.25 6.88 15.72
N THR A 221 11.47 7.05 15.22
CA THR A 221 11.98 8.30 14.66
C THR A 221 12.23 8.12 13.17
N GLU A 222 11.44 8.79 12.33
CA GLU A 222 11.58 8.71 10.87
C GLU A 222 12.01 10.07 10.31
N THR A 223 12.87 10.03 9.29
CA THR A 223 13.37 11.26 8.64
C THR A 223 13.08 11.22 7.14
N VAL A 224 12.45 12.26 6.63
CA VAL A 224 12.13 12.45 5.21
C VAL A 224 12.49 13.88 4.82
N ASP A 225 13.31 14.08 3.78
CA ASP A 225 13.81 15.40 3.34
C ASP A 225 14.36 16.27 4.49
N GLY A 226 15.09 15.64 5.44
CA GLY A 226 15.64 16.33 6.61
C GLY A 226 14.60 16.73 7.66
N LYS A 227 13.33 16.34 7.49
CA LYS A 227 12.25 16.55 8.45
C LYS A 227 12.04 15.31 9.29
N THR A 228 11.94 15.46 10.61
CA THR A 228 11.85 14.35 11.57
C THR A 228 10.45 14.20 12.10
N PHE A 229 9.95 12.95 12.07
CA PHE A 229 8.65 12.53 12.60
C PHE A 229 8.86 11.59 13.79
N HIS A 230 8.04 11.74 14.84
CA HIS A 230 7.98 10.85 15.99
C HIS A 230 6.57 10.31 16.18
N PHE A 231 6.40 9.00 16.23
CA PHE A 231 5.09 8.39 16.40
C PHE A 231 5.19 6.99 16.99
N PRO A 232 4.12 6.46 17.61
CA PRO A 232 4.12 5.10 18.14
C PRO A 232 4.42 4.06 17.06
N VAL A 233 5.18 3.03 17.39
CA VAL A 233 5.48 1.92 16.47
C VAL A 233 4.21 1.25 15.90
N THR A 234 3.09 1.37 16.58
CA THR A 234 1.80 0.82 16.18
C THR A 234 1.02 1.70 15.22
N ALA A 235 1.44 2.97 15.02
CA ALA A 235 0.86 3.86 14.01
C ALA A 235 1.26 3.41 12.59
N PHE A 236 0.48 3.85 11.60
CA PHE A 236 0.80 3.59 10.20
C PHE A 236 2.02 4.41 9.75
N TRP A 237 2.87 3.79 8.96
CA TRP A 237 3.94 4.41 8.18
C TRP A 237 4.20 3.57 6.94
N GLN A 238 4.69 4.16 5.88
CA GLN A 238 5.03 3.47 4.64
C GLN A 238 6.03 2.33 4.92
N ALA A 239 5.75 1.14 4.42
CA ALA A 239 6.52 -0.06 4.78
C ALA A 239 7.87 -0.16 4.06
N HIS A 240 7.96 0.36 2.83
CA HIS A 240 9.20 0.36 2.05
C HIS A 240 10.08 1.52 2.49
N ILE A 241 11.35 1.25 2.78
CA ILE A 241 12.32 2.24 3.27
C ILE A 241 12.45 3.48 2.36
N GLY A 242 12.29 3.32 1.05
CA GLY A 242 12.37 4.42 0.08
C GLY A 242 11.05 5.13 -0.22
N ALA A 243 9.91 4.56 0.19
CA ALA A 243 8.60 5.09 -0.21
C ALA A 243 8.29 6.50 0.34
N PRO A 244 8.53 6.81 1.63
CA PRO A 244 8.24 8.13 2.17
C PRO A 244 8.93 9.25 1.40
N GLN A 245 10.21 9.06 1.10
CA GLN A 245 11.01 10.03 0.36
C GLN A 245 10.55 10.17 -1.08
N GLN A 246 10.28 9.05 -1.77
CA GLN A 246 9.85 9.04 -3.17
C GLN A 246 8.50 9.72 -3.33
N TYR A 247 7.52 9.39 -2.48
CA TYR A 247 6.19 10.00 -2.54
C TYR A 247 6.23 11.50 -2.24
N SER A 248 6.97 11.92 -1.21
CA SER A 248 7.13 13.33 -0.87
C SER A 248 7.72 14.15 -2.03
N ARG A 249 8.73 13.61 -2.74
CA ARG A 249 9.29 14.25 -3.94
C ARG A 249 8.27 14.36 -5.06
N MET A 250 7.59 13.26 -5.40
CA MET A 250 6.57 13.27 -6.46
C MET A 250 5.45 14.26 -6.14
N ILE A 251 4.98 14.32 -4.90
CA ILE A 251 3.95 15.28 -4.47
C ILE A 251 4.44 16.71 -4.62
N THR A 252 5.65 17.03 -4.13
CA THR A 252 6.23 18.37 -4.28
C THR A 252 6.32 18.78 -5.74
N ASP A 253 6.87 17.90 -6.59
CA ASP A 253 7.05 18.17 -8.01
C ASP A 253 5.71 18.34 -8.76
N TRP A 254 4.75 17.49 -8.46
CA TRP A 254 3.47 17.48 -9.15
C TRP A 254 2.56 18.62 -8.74
N LEU A 255 2.63 19.06 -7.49
CA LEU A 255 1.87 20.19 -6.99
C LEU A 255 2.54 21.56 -7.23
N SER A 256 3.80 21.59 -7.68
CA SER A 256 4.55 22.85 -7.87
C SER A 256 3.89 23.85 -8.81
N GLY A 257 2.99 23.42 -9.70
CA GLY A 257 2.21 24.30 -10.57
C GLY A 257 1.06 25.05 -9.89
N THR A 258 0.81 24.80 -8.59
CA THR A 258 -0.23 25.49 -7.80
C THR A 258 0.33 26.63 -6.96
N GLN A 259 1.54 27.11 -7.26
CA GLN A 259 2.18 28.19 -6.50
C GLN A 259 1.34 29.46 -6.46
N ARG A 260 1.31 30.08 -5.29
CA ARG A 260 0.63 31.36 -5.03
C ARG A 260 1.60 32.34 -4.41
N THR A 261 1.35 33.64 -4.61
CA THR A 261 2.17 34.70 -4.05
C THR A 261 1.76 35.14 -2.64
N ASP A 262 0.54 34.80 -2.26
CA ASP A 262 -0.15 35.29 -1.05
C ASP A 262 -0.48 34.19 -0.02
N GLY A 263 0.27 33.10 -0.06
CA GLY A 263 -0.05 31.89 0.69
C GLY A 263 -1.00 30.98 -0.10
N GLY A 264 -1.23 29.77 0.38
CA GLY A 264 -2.11 28.81 -0.25
C GLY A 264 -2.71 27.84 0.77
N THR A 265 -3.83 27.24 0.42
CA THR A 265 -4.48 26.23 1.26
C THR A 265 -4.27 24.85 0.66
N GLY A 266 -3.78 23.92 1.47
CA GLY A 266 -3.61 22.53 1.09
C GLY A 266 -4.41 21.58 1.98
N TRP A 267 -4.83 20.46 1.43
CA TRP A 267 -5.42 19.37 2.21
C TRP A 267 -4.57 18.12 2.14
N ASP A 268 -4.33 17.51 3.30
CA ASP A 268 -3.72 16.19 3.49
C ASP A 268 -4.78 15.24 4.04
N LEU A 269 -5.51 14.57 3.15
CA LEU A 269 -6.64 13.72 3.51
C LEU A 269 -6.17 12.27 3.73
N TYR A 270 -6.60 11.67 4.84
CA TYR A 270 -6.07 10.41 5.38
C TYR A 270 -4.59 10.54 5.78
N GLY A 271 -4.23 11.71 6.31
CA GLY A 271 -2.84 12.16 6.49
C GLY A 271 -2.01 11.39 7.51
N GLY A 272 -2.65 10.61 8.40
CA GLY A 272 -1.92 9.86 9.44
C GLY A 272 -1.05 10.78 10.31
N VAL A 273 0.25 10.53 10.31
CA VAL A 273 1.23 11.35 11.05
C VAL A 273 1.63 12.65 10.33
N GLY A 274 1.05 12.93 9.17
CA GLY A 274 1.32 14.15 8.40
C GLY A 274 2.55 14.06 7.49
N LEU A 275 2.86 12.86 6.98
CA LEU A 275 4.02 12.62 6.09
C LEU A 275 4.08 13.61 4.92
N PHE A 276 2.94 13.91 4.31
CA PHE A 276 2.90 14.73 3.08
C PHE A 276 2.74 16.23 3.32
N ILE A 277 2.46 16.66 4.55
CA ILE A 277 2.27 18.07 4.90
C ILE A 277 3.47 18.95 4.47
N PRO A 278 4.75 18.60 4.78
CA PRO A 278 5.88 19.40 4.34
C PRO A 278 6.03 19.48 2.82
N ALA A 279 5.65 18.41 2.10
CA ALA A 279 5.69 18.39 0.64
C ALA A 279 4.63 19.32 0.02
N ILE A 280 3.40 19.29 0.55
CA ILE A 280 2.30 20.18 0.14
C ILE A 280 2.68 21.64 0.40
N ALA A 281 3.15 21.97 1.60
CA ALA A 281 3.54 23.34 1.97
C ALA A 281 4.65 23.87 1.06
N ARG A 282 5.66 23.05 0.78
CA ARG A 282 6.77 23.40 -0.14
C ARG A 282 6.28 23.63 -1.57
N ALA A 283 5.33 22.82 -2.04
CA ALA A 283 4.79 22.94 -3.39
C ALA A 283 3.97 24.21 -3.57
N LEU A 284 3.18 24.59 -2.56
CA LEU A 284 2.37 25.82 -2.56
C LEU A 284 3.22 27.09 -2.42
N GLN A 285 4.21 27.08 -1.53
CA GLN A 285 5.08 28.19 -1.20
C GLN A 285 6.55 27.77 -1.10
N PRO A 286 7.27 27.64 -2.22
CA PRO A 286 8.66 27.16 -2.19
C PRO A 286 9.62 28.08 -1.43
N GLN A 287 9.35 29.40 -1.41
CA GLN A 287 10.20 30.39 -0.75
C GLN A 287 9.94 30.49 0.75
N ASP A 288 8.67 30.37 1.14
CA ASP A 288 8.23 30.40 2.53
C ASP A 288 7.09 29.39 2.77
N PRO A 289 7.41 28.10 3.00
CA PRO A 289 6.40 27.10 3.25
C PRO A 289 5.49 27.38 4.46
N SER A 290 5.92 28.27 5.38
CA SER A 290 5.12 28.67 6.55
C SER A 290 3.94 29.58 6.21
N ALA A 291 3.95 30.21 5.03
CA ALA A 291 2.86 31.08 4.56
C ALA A 291 1.61 30.30 4.12
N SER A 292 1.71 28.97 3.94
CA SER A 292 0.59 28.13 3.56
C SER A 292 -0.14 27.57 4.78
N VAL A 293 -1.45 27.33 4.64
CA VAL A 293 -2.27 26.63 5.64
C VAL A 293 -2.58 25.22 5.13
N ILE A 294 -2.22 24.21 5.91
CA ILE A 294 -2.45 22.80 5.55
C ILE A 294 -3.43 22.17 6.55
N HIS A 295 -4.60 21.77 6.07
CA HIS A 295 -5.55 20.98 6.84
C HIS A 295 -5.25 19.49 6.66
N SER A 296 -4.83 18.83 7.73
CA SER A 296 -4.61 17.37 7.73
C SER A 296 -5.75 16.67 8.45
N VAL A 297 -6.34 15.68 7.79
CA VAL A 297 -7.54 14.98 8.27
C VAL A 297 -7.27 13.49 8.41
N ASP A 298 -7.44 12.94 9.61
CA ASP A 298 -7.37 11.51 9.88
C ASP A 298 -8.24 11.12 11.08
N THR A 299 -8.63 9.87 11.17
CA THR A 299 -9.36 9.31 12.33
C THR A 299 -8.44 8.76 13.40
N SER A 300 -7.14 8.57 13.12
CA SER A 300 -6.16 7.98 14.03
C SER A 300 -5.77 8.95 15.14
N ALA A 301 -6.18 8.64 16.36
CA ALA A 301 -5.79 9.42 17.55
C ALA A 301 -4.27 9.39 17.78
N ALA A 302 -3.66 8.21 17.69
CA ALA A 302 -2.25 8.01 18.03
C ALA A 302 -1.29 8.79 17.11
N ALA A 303 -1.69 9.04 15.87
CA ALA A 303 -0.91 9.83 14.93
C ALA A 303 -0.94 11.34 15.22
N MET A 304 -2.07 11.83 15.78
CA MET A 304 -2.32 13.26 16.00
C MET A 304 -2.02 13.75 17.42
N GLU A 305 -1.76 12.84 18.37
CA GLU A 305 -1.50 13.20 19.78
C GLU A 305 -0.06 13.67 20.01
N GLN A 306 0.85 13.45 19.03
CA GLN A 306 2.25 13.84 19.16
C GLN A 306 2.57 15.07 18.30
N THR A 307 3.26 16.04 18.90
CA THR A 307 3.83 17.16 18.15
C THR A 307 4.94 16.66 17.24
N GLN A 308 4.77 16.81 15.93
CA GLN A 308 5.74 16.39 14.93
C GLN A 308 6.79 17.49 14.71
N PRO A 309 8.09 17.23 14.98
CA PRO A 309 9.16 18.19 14.66
C PRO A 309 9.15 18.61 13.18
N ALA A 310 8.80 17.68 12.29
CA ALA A 310 8.67 17.93 10.86
C ALA A 310 7.70 19.06 10.49
N LEU A 311 6.71 19.34 11.35
CA LEU A 311 5.66 20.33 11.12
C LEU A 311 5.92 21.67 11.81
N THR A 312 7.03 21.78 12.57
CA THR A 312 7.40 23.01 13.27
C THR A 312 7.61 24.15 12.29
N GLY A 313 6.93 25.28 12.54
CA GLY A 313 7.00 26.48 11.69
C GLY A 313 6.12 26.42 10.45
N LEU A 314 5.34 25.35 10.23
CA LEU A 314 4.33 25.30 9.16
C LEU A 314 2.96 25.67 9.72
N GLY A 315 2.11 26.29 8.89
CA GLY A 315 0.71 26.55 9.19
C GLY A 315 -0.11 25.25 9.06
N VAL A 316 -0.28 24.49 10.13
CA VAL A 316 -0.95 23.18 10.10
C VAL A 316 -2.13 23.15 11.05
N GLU A 317 -3.26 22.69 10.53
CA GLU A 317 -4.47 22.40 11.30
C GLU A 317 -4.81 20.92 11.19
N MET A 318 -4.78 20.22 12.36
CA MET A 318 -5.03 18.78 12.44
C MET A 318 -6.50 18.52 12.81
N HIS A 319 -7.21 17.73 11.99
CA HIS A 319 -8.63 17.41 12.16
C HIS A 319 -8.82 15.92 12.42
N LYS A 320 -9.12 15.56 13.70
CA LYS A 320 -9.40 14.17 14.10
C LYS A 320 -10.85 13.81 13.81
N MET A 321 -11.16 13.54 12.57
CA MET A 321 -12.52 13.16 12.15
C MET A 321 -12.51 12.37 10.84
N GLN A 322 -13.69 11.88 10.46
CA GLN A 322 -13.86 11.24 9.14
C GLN A 322 -13.71 12.28 8.03
N VAL A 323 -13.02 11.90 6.95
CA VAL A 323 -12.75 12.79 5.81
C VAL A 323 -14.05 13.34 5.21
N GLU A 324 -15.09 12.51 5.08
CA GLU A 324 -16.40 12.91 4.54
C GLU A 324 -17.09 14.01 5.36
N LYS A 325 -16.76 14.14 6.64
CA LYS A 325 -17.30 15.19 7.51
C LYS A 325 -16.43 16.44 7.51
N ALA A 326 -15.10 16.25 7.45
CA ALA A 326 -14.15 17.35 7.46
C ALA A 326 -14.26 18.19 6.19
N VAL A 327 -14.24 17.56 5.02
CA VAL A 327 -14.20 18.23 3.69
C VAL A 327 -15.32 19.26 3.52
N ALA A 328 -16.50 19.02 4.10
CA ALA A 328 -17.64 19.94 4.03
C ALA A 328 -17.47 21.21 4.90
N GLN A 329 -16.44 21.28 5.75
CA GLN A 329 -16.25 22.33 6.74
C GLN A 329 -14.94 23.12 6.56
N LEU A 330 -14.05 22.61 5.70
CA LEU A 330 -12.74 23.23 5.45
C LEU A 330 -12.82 24.31 4.39
N ASP A 331 -11.92 25.30 4.49
CA ASP A 331 -11.73 26.30 3.46
C ASP A 331 -11.26 25.65 2.16
N SER A 332 -11.68 26.22 1.01
CA SER A 332 -11.36 25.68 -0.32
C SER A 332 -9.86 25.55 -0.53
N PRO A 333 -9.37 24.37 -0.95
CA PRO A 333 -7.95 24.13 -1.14
C PRO A 333 -7.47 24.53 -2.55
N ASP A 334 -6.22 24.92 -2.65
CA ASP A 334 -5.52 25.05 -3.93
C ASP A 334 -4.99 23.68 -4.40
N ALA A 335 -4.52 22.86 -3.45
CA ALA A 335 -3.99 21.52 -3.69
C ALA A 335 -4.50 20.51 -2.67
N VAL A 336 -4.69 19.28 -3.12
CA VAL A 336 -5.13 18.15 -2.26
C VAL A 336 -4.22 16.96 -2.49
N VAL A 337 -3.79 16.33 -1.41
CA VAL A 337 -3.22 14.99 -1.41
C VAL A 337 -4.17 14.07 -0.66
N LEU A 338 -4.46 12.90 -1.20
CA LEU A 338 -5.23 11.87 -0.50
C LEU A 338 -4.60 10.49 -0.67
N ASP A 339 -4.42 9.80 0.46
CA ASP A 339 -3.89 8.43 0.55
C ASP A 339 -4.92 7.54 1.26
N PRO A 340 -6.05 7.21 0.61
CA PRO A 340 -7.14 6.51 1.24
C PRO A 340 -6.79 5.03 1.52
N PRO A 341 -7.51 4.38 2.46
CA PRO A 341 -7.34 2.96 2.72
C PRO A 341 -7.72 2.11 1.49
N ARG A 342 -7.44 0.80 1.53
CA ARG A 342 -7.70 -0.17 0.44
C ARG A 342 -9.10 -0.12 -0.19
N LYS A 343 -10.11 0.35 0.53
CA LYS A 343 -11.46 0.55 -0.03
C LYS A 343 -11.60 1.73 -0.99
N GLY A 344 -10.55 2.56 -1.12
CA GLY A 344 -10.56 3.83 -1.87
C GLY A 344 -11.15 4.98 -1.08
N ALA A 345 -11.13 6.18 -1.66
CA ALA A 345 -11.78 7.38 -1.13
C ALA A 345 -13.31 7.29 -1.28
N GLY A 346 -13.77 6.73 -2.39
CA GLY A 346 -15.17 6.56 -2.73
C GLY A 346 -15.81 7.81 -3.34
N ALA A 347 -16.88 7.62 -4.12
CA ALA A 347 -17.49 8.66 -4.92
C ALA A 347 -17.92 9.89 -4.11
N ARG A 348 -18.44 9.69 -2.90
CA ARG A 348 -18.91 10.80 -2.05
C ARG A 348 -17.79 11.75 -1.63
N VAL A 349 -16.64 11.23 -1.20
CA VAL A 349 -15.46 12.06 -0.83
C VAL A 349 -14.94 12.79 -2.06
N ILE A 350 -14.85 12.07 -3.19
CA ILE A 350 -14.37 12.63 -4.46
C ILE A 350 -15.27 13.78 -4.93
N GLU A 351 -16.60 13.61 -4.89
CA GLU A 351 -17.56 14.64 -5.23
C GLU A 351 -17.40 15.89 -4.33
N GLN A 352 -17.29 15.69 -3.01
CA GLN A 352 -17.11 16.81 -2.08
C GLN A 352 -15.78 17.56 -2.30
N VAL A 353 -14.68 16.83 -2.53
CA VAL A 353 -13.38 17.45 -2.86
C VAL A 353 -13.47 18.19 -4.21
N ALA A 354 -14.14 17.61 -5.19
CA ALA A 354 -14.33 18.25 -6.50
C ALA A 354 -15.17 19.54 -6.42
N GLN A 355 -16.17 19.57 -5.53
CA GLN A 355 -16.96 20.78 -5.24
C GLN A 355 -16.14 21.88 -4.58
N ALA A 356 -15.15 21.53 -3.74
CA ALA A 356 -14.21 22.48 -3.16
C ALA A 356 -13.23 23.07 -4.20
N ASN A 357 -13.19 22.51 -5.39
CA ASN A 357 -12.55 23.03 -6.58
C ASN A 357 -11.03 23.22 -6.52
N PRO A 358 -10.22 22.28 -5.98
CA PRO A 358 -8.77 22.38 -6.02
C PRO A 358 -8.23 22.46 -7.45
N GLN A 359 -7.11 23.14 -7.63
CA GLN A 359 -6.43 23.21 -8.93
C GLN A 359 -5.78 21.87 -9.26
N ARG A 360 -5.10 21.27 -8.27
CA ARG A 360 -4.37 20.02 -8.41
C ARG A 360 -4.67 19.05 -7.28
N ILE A 361 -4.75 17.78 -7.64
CA ILE A 361 -4.97 16.68 -6.71
C ILE A 361 -3.93 15.60 -6.98
N VAL A 362 -3.29 15.11 -5.93
CA VAL A 362 -2.51 13.87 -5.98
C VAL A 362 -3.29 12.78 -5.25
N HIS A 363 -3.76 11.79 -5.99
CA HIS A 363 -4.45 10.62 -5.45
C HIS A 363 -3.48 9.43 -5.39
N ILE A 364 -3.32 8.84 -4.21
CA ILE A 364 -2.52 7.63 -3.98
C ILE A 364 -3.48 6.46 -3.78
N GLY A 365 -3.28 5.37 -4.51
CA GLY A 365 -4.15 4.20 -4.43
C GLY A 365 -3.35 2.91 -4.28
N CYS A 366 -3.57 2.16 -3.19
CA CYS A 366 -2.86 0.92 -2.90
C CYS A 366 -3.56 -0.37 -3.39
N ASP A 367 -4.77 -0.23 -3.94
CA ASP A 367 -5.51 -1.32 -4.58
C ASP A 367 -5.94 -0.88 -5.97
N PRO A 368 -5.52 -1.59 -7.04
CA PRO A 368 -5.74 -1.14 -8.41
C PRO A 368 -7.23 -1.08 -8.82
N ALA A 369 -8.07 -1.95 -8.25
CA ALA A 369 -9.50 -1.97 -8.57
C ALA A 369 -10.24 -0.78 -7.95
N THR A 370 -9.96 -0.46 -6.68
CA THR A 370 -10.55 0.69 -6.01
C THR A 370 -9.99 2.00 -6.56
N CYS A 371 -8.69 2.06 -6.86
CA CYS A 371 -8.06 3.19 -7.53
C CYS A 371 -8.70 3.47 -8.89
N ALA A 372 -8.94 2.44 -9.70
CA ALA A 372 -9.61 2.60 -11.00
C ALA A 372 -11.02 3.18 -10.88
N ARG A 373 -11.80 2.76 -9.87
CA ARG A 373 -13.13 3.36 -9.58
C ARG A 373 -13.02 4.80 -9.14
N ASP A 374 -12.07 5.12 -8.28
CA ASP A 374 -11.84 6.47 -7.78
C ASP A 374 -11.40 7.40 -8.92
N LEU A 375 -10.49 6.95 -9.81
CA LEU A 375 -10.08 7.72 -11.00
C LEU A 375 -11.25 7.97 -11.95
N ARG A 376 -12.12 7.00 -12.15
CA ARG A 376 -13.38 7.21 -12.90
C ARG A 376 -14.21 8.30 -12.24
N SER A 377 -14.42 8.26 -10.93
CA SER A 377 -15.19 9.28 -10.22
C SER A 377 -14.58 10.67 -10.37
N TRP A 378 -13.25 10.80 -10.37
CA TRP A 378 -12.57 12.07 -10.65
C TRP A 378 -12.88 12.59 -12.06
N VAL A 379 -12.80 11.72 -13.08
CA VAL A 379 -13.11 12.09 -14.45
C VAL A 379 -14.58 12.52 -14.60
N GLU A 380 -15.51 11.79 -13.96
CA GLU A 380 -16.94 12.12 -13.94
C GLU A 380 -17.22 13.48 -13.24
N ASN A 381 -16.33 13.90 -12.32
CA ASN A 381 -16.39 15.21 -11.65
C ASN A 381 -15.54 16.29 -12.34
N GLY A 382 -15.15 16.07 -13.60
CA GLY A 382 -14.53 17.09 -14.45
C GLY A 382 -13.02 17.25 -14.28
N TYR A 383 -12.33 16.30 -13.63
CA TYR A 383 -10.87 16.27 -13.58
C TYR A 383 -10.28 15.42 -14.69
N ARG A 384 -9.12 15.81 -15.18
CA ARG A 384 -8.33 15.03 -16.13
C ARG A 384 -7.15 14.42 -15.41
N VAL A 385 -6.82 13.16 -15.74
CA VAL A 385 -5.59 12.51 -15.27
C VAL A 385 -4.42 13.03 -16.11
N GLU A 386 -3.54 13.80 -15.50
CA GLU A 386 -2.37 14.41 -16.16
C GLU A 386 -1.14 13.53 -16.08
N LYS A 387 -0.97 12.84 -14.96
CA LYS A 387 0.12 11.87 -14.77
C LYS A 387 -0.42 10.64 -14.07
N LEU A 388 0.13 9.49 -14.44
CA LEU A 388 -0.20 8.21 -13.81
C LEU A 388 1.08 7.41 -13.65
N THR A 389 1.41 7.09 -12.41
CA THR A 389 2.63 6.36 -12.08
C THR A 389 2.30 5.15 -11.21
N LEU A 390 2.74 3.98 -11.66
CA LEU A 390 2.82 2.79 -10.84
C LEU A 390 4.13 2.83 -10.05
N VAL A 391 4.05 2.78 -8.72
CA VAL A 391 5.22 2.64 -7.86
C VAL A 391 5.27 1.21 -7.32
N ASN A 392 6.29 0.47 -7.73
CA ASN A 392 6.56 -0.86 -7.21
C ASN A 392 7.18 -0.76 -5.81
N ALA A 393 6.32 -0.42 -4.83
CA ALA A 393 6.69 -0.21 -3.43
C ALA A 393 6.70 -1.51 -2.60
N PHE A 394 6.26 -2.62 -3.18
CA PHE A 394 6.20 -3.92 -2.51
C PHE A 394 6.81 -5.03 -3.37
N PRO A 395 8.12 -4.94 -3.69
CA PRO A 395 8.79 -5.96 -4.51
C PRO A 395 8.63 -7.37 -3.91
N GLY A 396 8.41 -8.35 -4.76
CA GLY A 396 8.16 -9.75 -4.38
C GLY A 396 6.72 -10.04 -3.95
N THR A 397 5.79 -9.06 -4.13
CA THR A 397 4.35 -9.23 -3.89
C THR A 397 3.53 -8.72 -5.07
N HIS A 398 2.25 -9.09 -5.13
CA HIS A 398 1.32 -8.52 -6.13
C HIS A 398 0.92 -7.06 -5.86
N HIS A 399 1.23 -6.53 -4.68
CA HIS A 399 0.87 -5.17 -4.30
C HIS A 399 1.76 -4.12 -4.99
N PHE A 400 1.18 -2.97 -5.26
CA PHE A 400 1.84 -1.76 -5.73
C PHE A 400 1.01 -0.53 -5.36
N GLU A 401 1.62 0.64 -5.45
CA GLU A 401 0.91 1.91 -5.32
C GLU A 401 0.72 2.56 -6.68
N VAL A 402 -0.34 3.32 -6.80
CA VAL A 402 -0.62 4.15 -7.97
C VAL A 402 -0.71 5.59 -7.51
N LEU A 403 0.12 6.46 -8.07
CA LEU A 403 0.00 7.90 -7.89
C LEU A 403 -0.58 8.51 -9.16
N ALA A 404 -1.63 9.30 -9.01
CA ALA A 404 -2.27 10.03 -10.10
C ALA A 404 -2.27 11.54 -9.80
N LEU A 405 -1.79 12.34 -10.75
CA LEU A 405 -2.00 13.79 -10.76
C LEU A 405 -3.27 14.08 -11.54
N LEU A 406 -4.17 14.83 -10.91
CA LEU A 406 -5.44 15.24 -11.46
C LEU A 406 -5.51 16.76 -11.51
N GLU A 407 -5.94 17.30 -12.65
CA GLU A 407 -6.13 18.73 -12.86
C GLU A 407 -7.48 19.02 -13.51
N LYS A 408 -8.06 20.17 -13.23
CA LYS A 408 -9.20 20.65 -14.03
C LYS A 408 -8.70 21.15 -15.38
N PRO A 409 -9.39 20.81 -16.47
CA PRO A 409 -9.11 21.46 -17.75
C PRO A 409 -9.23 22.99 -17.59
N ILE A 410 -8.25 23.71 -18.09
CA ILE A 410 -8.34 25.17 -18.19
C ILE A 410 -9.51 25.45 -19.14
N SER A 411 -10.56 26.11 -18.66
CA SER A 411 -11.62 26.61 -19.52
C SER A 411 -10.97 27.57 -20.52
N SER A 412 -10.88 27.18 -21.79
CA SER A 412 -10.58 28.14 -22.85
C SER A 412 -11.76 29.12 -22.90
N GLU A 413 -11.59 30.33 -22.34
CA GLU A 413 -12.48 31.47 -22.59
C GLU A 413 -12.49 31.82 -24.08
#